data_727f907aae2b13e3f30e041443879a6e
#
_entry.id   727f907aae2b13e3f30e041443879a6e
#
_cell.length_a   1.000
_cell.length_b   1.000
_cell.length_c   1.000
_cell.angle_alpha   90.00
_cell.angle_beta   90.00
_cell.angle_gamma   90.00
#
_symmetry.space_group_name_H-M   'P 1'
#
loop_
_entity.id
_entity.type
_entity.pdbx_description
1 polymer ?
#
loop_
_entity_poly.entity_id
_entity_poly.type
_entity_poly.pdbx_seq_one_letter_code
_entity_poly.pdbx_strand_id
1 'polypeptide(L)'
;MNPTLKRFLPAVVGVFVAAGGGIAYLALHDDGPGPGFASGNGRIEATEVDVAARFGGRVEAVLVEEGEFVKAGQLLARMQVQSLQAQREEAVARHQQALQAVAGAEAQVALRESDRAAVEALVVQRETELDAARRRLARSETMAEAGSLTPQQLDDDRARVRSAEAALTASRAQVDAARAAITSARTQVTGARSAVRAAAATIARIDADLADCELRAPRDGRVQYRVAEPGEVVAPGGKLLNLVDLTDVHMTFFLPEAVAGRVAIGSEVRVVLDAAPRFVIPARVSFVASTAQFTPKTVETASERQKLMFRVKAQIDRELLQKHLQQVKTGLPGVAWVRTDPQVHWPAELAVNHPP
;
A
#
# COMPACT_ATOMS: atom_id res chain seq x y z
N MET A 1 -61.82 71.43 -2.42
CA MET A 1 -60.43 70.89 -2.39
C MET A 1 -59.54 71.94 -1.73
N ASN A 2 -59.09 71.65 -0.51
CA ASN A 2 -58.37 72.59 0.36
C ASN A 2 -57.05 73.09 -0.29
N PRO A 3 -56.77 74.38 -0.29
CA PRO A 3 -55.56 74.96 -0.92
C PRO A 3 -54.26 74.64 -0.18
N THR A 4 -54.31 74.10 1.01
CA THR A 4 -53.16 73.69 1.82
C THR A 4 -52.51 72.36 1.33
N LEU A 5 -53.28 71.52 0.65
CA LEU A 5 -52.77 70.24 0.17
C LEU A 5 -51.84 70.39 -1.07
N LYS A 6 -51.96 71.45 -1.85
CA LYS A 6 -51.11 71.75 -3.01
C LYS A 6 -49.66 72.21 -2.68
N ARG A 7 -49.47 72.72 -1.46
CA ARG A 7 -48.17 73.24 -0.99
C ARG A 7 -47.25 72.12 -0.44
N PHE A 8 -47.79 70.96 0.00
CA PHE A 8 -47.05 69.88 0.56
C PHE A 8 -46.72 68.78 -0.48
N LEU A 9 -47.36 68.77 -1.65
CA LEU A 9 -47.14 67.78 -2.71
C LEU A 9 -45.68 67.74 -3.21
N PRO A 10 -44.98 68.86 -3.50
CA PRO A 10 -43.58 68.82 -3.93
C PRO A 10 -42.62 68.34 -2.84
N ALA A 11 -42.95 68.61 -1.54
CA ALA A 11 -42.09 68.11 -0.43
C ALA A 11 -42.19 66.60 -0.25
N VAL A 12 -43.41 66.05 -0.41
CA VAL A 12 -43.62 64.58 -0.32
C VAL A 12 -42.98 63.85 -1.50
N VAL A 13 -43.07 64.38 -2.73
CA VAL A 13 -42.40 63.80 -3.93
C VAL A 13 -40.91 63.91 -3.76
N GLY A 14 -40.33 64.96 -3.22
CA GLY A 14 -38.87 65.08 -2.95
C GLY A 14 -38.37 64.06 -1.96
N VAL A 15 -39.12 63.71 -0.90
CA VAL A 15 -38.76 62.68 0.06
C VAL A 15 -38.81 61.29 -0.54
N PHE A 16 -39.83 61.03 -1.38
CA PHE A 16 -39.90 59.73 -2.07
C PHE A 16 -38.79 59.55 -3.12
N VAL A 17 -38.41 60.58 -3.83
CA VAL A 17 -37.28 60.55 -4.79
C VAL A 17 -35.95 60.40 -4.06
N ALA A 18 -35.75 61.07 -2.91
CA ALA A 18 -34.55 60.93 -2.08
C ALA A 18 -34.46 59.54 -1.41
N ALA A 19 -35.58 59.00 -0.93
CA ALA A 19 -35.66 57.67 -0.35
C ALA A 19 -35.48 56.57 -1.44
N GLY A 20 -36.11 56.75 -2.61
CA GLY A 20 -35.92 55.84 -3.77
C GLY A 20 -34.50 55.89 -4.34
N GLY A 21 -33.90 57.07 -4.42
CA GLY A 21 -32.49 57.26 -4.82
C GLY A 21 -31.53 56.67 -3.79
N GLY A 22 -31.81 56.80 -2.48
CA GLY A 22 -31.03 56.21 -1.40
C GLY A 22 -31.09 54.65 -1.41
N ILE A 23 -32.29 54.10 -1.61
CA ILE A 23 -32.48 52.63 -1.72
C ILE A 23 -31.85 52.11 -3.00
N ALA A 24 -31.96 52.79 -4.14
CA ALA A 24 -31.31 52.46 -5.38
C ALA A 24 -29.78 52.57 -5.28
N TYR A 25 -29.27 53.58 -4.58
CA TYR A 25 -27.86 53.75 -4.30
C TYR A 25 -27.31 52.61 -3.42
N LEU A 26 -28.01 52.22 -2.37
CA LEU A 26 -27.67 51.09 -1.50
C LEU A 26 -27.80 49.73 -2.22
N ALA A 27 -28.77 49.59 -3.14
CA ALA A 27 -28.94 48.35 -3.92
C ALA A 27 -27.96 48.22 -5.09
N LEU A 28 -27.37 49.34 -5.55
CA LEU A 28 -26.37 49.39 -6.63
C LEU A 28 -24.91 49.41 -6.11
N HIS A 29 -24.70 49.65 -4.82
CA HIS A 29 -23.39 49.47 -4.21
C HIS A 29 -23.17 47.99 -3.93
N ASP A 30 -22.45 47.36 -4.82
CA ASP A 30 -21.93 46.04 -4.60
C ASP A 30 -20.80 46.17 -3.56
N ASP A 31 -21.07 45.69 -2.31
CA ASP A 31 -20.12 45.74 -1.19
C ASP A 31 -18.87 44.81 -1.40
N GLY A 32 -18.55 44.50 -2.64
CA GLY A 32 -17.41 43.72 -3.00
C GLY A 32 -16.10 44.55 -3.09
N PRO A 33 -14.93 43.94 -2.97
CA PRO A 33 -13.62 44.60 -2.99
C PRO A 33 -13.24 45.21 -4.36
N GLY A 34 -14.18 45.28 -5.30
CA GLY A 34 -14.05 45.95 -6.59
C GLY A 34 -13.62 45.03 -7.74
N PRO A 35 -13.47 45.57 -8.94
CA PRO A 35 -13.07 44.79 -10.14
C PRO A 35 -11.69 44.18 -9.95
N GLY A 36 -11.54 42.90 -10.35
CA GLY A 36 -10.28 42.13 -10.21
C GLY A 36 -10.32 41.09 -9.08
N PHE A 37 -11.43 41.04 -8.32
CA PHE A 37 -11.69 40.02 -7.31
C PHE A 37 -12.98 39.28 -7.62
N ALA A 38 -13.05 38.04 -7.14
CA ALA A 38 -14.26 37.25 -7.18
C ALA A 38 -14.39 36.50 -5.87
N SER A 39 -15.61 36.34 -5.40
CA SER A 39 -15.89 35.60 -4.16
C SER A 39 -16.78 34.38 -4.42
N GLY A 40 -16.62 33.40 -3.57
CA GLY A 40 -17.50 32.22 -3.53
C GLY A 40 -17.65 31.71 -2.12
N ASN A 41 -18.87 31.34 -1.78
CA ASN A 41 -19.14 30.67 -0.52
C ASN A 41 -18.62 29.22 -0.58
N GLY A 42 -18.07 28.75 0.52
CA GLY A 42 -17.49 27.44 0.60
C GLY A 42 -17.38 26.90 2.00
N ARG A 43 -16.69 25.79 2.12
CA ARG A 43 -16.45 25.12 3.40
C ARG A 43 -15.01 24.67 3.50
N ILE A 44 -14.47 24.75 4.72
CA ILE A 44 -13.16 24.16 5.04
C ILE A 44 -13.29 22.64 5.07
N GLU A 45 -12.46 21.99 4.29
CA GLU A 45 -12.32 20.54 4.22
C GLU A 45 -10.86 20.14 4.47
N ALA A 46 -10.64 18.94 4.97
CA ALA A 46 -9.32 18.36 5.09
C ALA A 46 -9.31 16.97 4.45
N THR A 47 -8.13 16.46 4.20
CA THR A 47 -7.99 15.09 3.70
C THR A 47 -8.37 14.11 4.79
N GLU A 48 -9.41 13.31 4.54
CA GLU A 48 -9.85 12.24 5.42
C GLU A 48 -9.25 10.91 4.98
N VAL A 49 -8.90 10.07 5.95
CA VAL A 49 -8.37 8.72 5.73
C VAL A 49 -9.11 7.75 6.62
N ASP A 50 -9.77 6.78 6.01
CA ASP A 50 -10.42 5.71 6.75
C ASP A 50 -9.40 4.62 7.11
N VAL A 51 -9.37 4.26 8.40
CA VAL A 51 -8.64 3.10 8.89
C VAL A 51 -9.60 1.92 8.93
N ALA A 52 -9.38 0.95 8.04
CA ALA A 52 -10.27 -0.18 7.80
C ALA A 52 -9.57 -1.52 8.07
N ALA A 53 -10.33 -2.51 8.53
CA ALA A 53 -9.85 -3.87 8.73
C ALA A 53 -9.64 -4.56 7.38
N ARG A 54 -8.45 -5.11 7.14
CA ARG A 54 -8.19 -5.91 5.94
C ARG A 54 -8.97 -7.23 5.96
N PHE A 55 -9.07 -7.84 7.13
CA PHE A 55 -9.80 -9.09 7.36
C PHE A 55 -11.01 -8.85 8.24
N GLY A 56 -12.10 -9.57 7.96
CA GLY A 56 -13.26 -9.57 8.85
C GLY A 56 -12.96 -10.27 10.17
N GLY A 57 -13.53 -9.75 11.25
CA GLY A 57 -13.34 -10.32 12.57
C GLY A 57 -13.91 -9.44 13.67
N ARG A 58 -13.72 -9.85 14.91
CA ARG A 58 -14.13 -9.07 16.08
C ARG A 58 -13.05 -8.03 16.42
N VAL A 59 -13.47 -6.82 16.71
CA VAL A 59 -12.61 -5.77 17.28
C VAL A 59 -12.29 -6.15 18.72
N GLU A 60 -11.01 -6.33 19.03
CA GLU A 60 -10.53 -6.64 20.38
C GLU A 60 -10.47 -5.38 21.24
N ALA A 61 -9.84 -4.34 20.71
CA ALA A 61 -9.68 -3.06 21.39
C ALA A 61 -9.53 -1.90 20.40
N VAL A 62 -10.05 -0.72 20.78
CA VAL A 62 -9.76 0.56 20.18
C VAL A 62 -8.99 1.38 21.22
N LEU A 63 -7.79 1.85 20.87
CA LEU A 63 -6.79 2.39 21.79
C LEU A 63 -6.73 3.93 21.78
N VAL A 64 -7.58 4.57 20.96
CA VAL A 64 -7.61 6.03 20.78
C VAL A 64 -9.01 6.55 20.93
N GLU A 65 -9.13 7.82 21.31
CA GLU A 65 -10.42 8.52 21.48
C GLU A 65 -10.69 9.49 20.35
N GLU A 66 -11.96 9.85 20.16
CA GLU A 66 -12.36 10.90 19.23
C GLU A 66 -11.73 12.24 19.61
N GLY A 67 -11.16 12.94 18.62
CA GLY A 67 -10.46 14.19 18.85
C GLY A 67 -8.97 14.04 19.20
N GLU A 68 -8.49 12.83 19.48
CA GLU A 68 -7.08 12.57 19.81
C GLU A 68 -6.18 12.74 18.58
N PHE A 69 -5.00 13.36 18.79
CA PHE A 69 -3.97 13.46 17.76
C PHE A 69 -3.11 12.22 17.76
N VAL A 70 -2.92 11.66 16.58
CA VAL A 70 -2.15 10.43 16.36
C VAL A 70 -1.01 10.65 15.37
N LYS A 71 0.07 9.88 15.53
CA LYS A 71 1.24 9.91 14.64
C LYS A 71 1.22 8.73 13.68
N ALA A 72 1.82 8.91 12.52
CA ALA A 72 2.04 7.84 11.56
C ALA A 72 2.71 6.62 12.24
N GLY A 73 2.16 5.41 11.98
CA GLY A 73 2.59 4.16 12.62
C GLY A 73 2.06 3.91 14.03
N GLN A 74 1.39 4.87 14.69
CA GLN A 74 0.77 4.67 16.00
C GLN A 74 -0.31 3.59 15.91
N LEU A 75 -0.35 2.67 16.87
CA LEU A 75 -1.35 1.63 16.98
C LEU A 75 -2.68 2.26 17.43
N LEU A 76 -3.74 2.06 16.64
CA LEU A 76 -5.06 2.65 16.86
C LEU A 76 -6.08 1.65 17.37
N ALA A 77 -6.06 0.43 16.80
CA ALA A 77 -6.98 -0.62 17.15
C ALA A 77 -6.35 -2.00 16.94
N ARG A 78 -6.90 -3.01 17.59
CA ARG A 78 -6.54 -4.42 17.43
C ARG A 78 -7.76 -5.25 17.07
N MET A 79 -7.57 -6.18 16.15
CA MET A 79 -8.52 -7.23 15.84
C MET A 79 -8.20 -8.48 16.67
N GLN A 80 -9.20 -9.30 16.91
CA GLN A 80 -9.03 -10.60 17.55
C GLN A 80 -8.22 -11.55 16.66
N VAL A 81 -7.12 -12.11 17.18
CA VAL A 81 -6.12 -12.87 16.40
C VAL A 81 -6.00 -14.36 16.77
N GLN A 82 -6.80 -14.88 17.71
CA GLN A 82 -6.62 -16.26 18.25
C GLN A 82 -6.63 -17.33 17.15
N SER A 83 -7.50 -17.21 16.15
CA SER A 83 -7.55 -18.17 15.04
C SER A 83 -6.30 -18.11 14.15
N LEU A 84 -5.76 -16.92 13.91
CA LEU A 84 -4.54 -16.73 13.14
C LEU A 84 -3.31 -17.22 13.92
N GLN A 85 -3.28 -17.01 15.23
CA GLN A 85 -2.23 -17.55 16.10
C GLN A 85 -2.21 -19.08 16.07
N ALA A 86 -3.37 -19.74 16.18
CA ALA A 86 -3.48 -21.20 16.07
C ALA A 86 -3.01 -21.70 14.68
N GLN A 87 -3.37 -21.00 13.60
CA GLN A 87 -2.89 -21.33 12.25
C GLN A 87 -1.37 -21.15 12.12
N ARG A 88 -0.80 -20.13 12.78
CA ARG A 88 0.64 -19.91 12.82
C ARG A 88 1.36 -21.06 13.52
N GLU A 89 0.85 -21.50 14.68
CA GLU A 89 1.40 -22.64 15.42
C GLU A 89 1.37 -23.94 14.59
N GLU A 90 0.25 -24.20 13.90
CA GLU A 90 0.17 -25.32 12.95
C GLU A 90 1.19 -25.22 11.83
N ALA A 91 1.36 -24.04 11.24
CA ALA A 91 2.37 -23.81 10.18
C ALA A 91 3.80 -24.00 10.70
N VAL A 92 4.11 -23.58 11.92
CA VAL A 92 5.39 -23.82 12.59
C VAL A 92 5.63 -25.32 12.79
N ALA A 93 4.63 -26.07 13.23
CA ALA A 93 4.74 -27.53 13.38
C ALA A 93 5.02 -28.22 12.04
N ARG A 94 4.34 -27.81 10.96
CA ARG A 94 4.59 -28.29 9.59
C ARG A 94 6.01 -27.96 9.11
N HIS A 95 6.50 -26.76 9.43
CA HIS A 95 7.89 -26.39 9.10
C HIS A 95 8.90 -27.28 9.83
N GLN A 96 8.68 -27.57 11.11
CA GLN A 96 9.51 -28.52 11.88
C GLN A 96 9.48 -29.92 11.27
N GLN A 97 8.32 -30.40 10.87
CA GLN A 97 8.19 -31.70 10.19
C GLN A 97 9.00 -31.72 8.87
N ALA A 98 8.96 -30.65 8.08
CA ALA A 98 9.73 -30.54 6.86
C ALA A 98 11.26 -30.54 7.11
N LEU A 99 11.72 -29.92 8.20
CA LEU A 99 13.13 -29.98 8.62
C LEU A 99 13.56 -31.40 8.96
N GLN A 100 12.73 -32.18 9.67
CA GLN A 100 13.01 -33.57 9.95
C GLN A 100 13.06 -34.42 8.68
N ALA A 101 12.22 -34.14 7.69
CA ALA A 101 12.25 -34.80 6.39
C ALA A 101 13.59 -34.54 5.63
N VAL A 102 14.16 -33.31 5.75
CA VAL A 102 15.48 -33.01 5.20
C VAL A 102 16.55 -33.87 5.89
N ALA A 103 16.56 -33.94 7.22
CA ALA A 103 17.51 -34.75 7.97
C ALA A 103 17.41 -36.24 7.60
N GLY A 104 16.20 -36.77 7.42
CA GLY A 104 15.97 -38.13 6.95
C GLY A 104 16.50 -38.37 5.52
N ALA A 105 16.29 -37.42 4.62
CA ALA A 105 16.81 -37.50 3.25
C ALA A 105 18.34 -37.40 3.21
N GLU A 106 18.96 -36.58 4.06
CA GLU A 106 20.43 -36.48 4.17
C GLU A 106 21.04 -37.78 4.73
N ALA A 107 20.39 -38.41 5.73
CA ALA A 107 20.80 -39.72 6.23
C ALA A 107 20.74 -40.80 5.12
N GLN A 108 19.72 -40.73 4.24
CA GLN A 108 19.61 -41.64 3.08
C GLN A 108 20.77 -41.43 2.07
N VAL A 109 21.21 -40.18 1.86
CA VAL A 109 22.41 -39.91 1.03
C VAL A 109 23.65 -40.55 1.66
N ALA A 110 23.87 -40.39 2.97
CA ALA A 110 24.99 -41.00 3.68
C ALA A 110 24.98 -42.53 3.58
N LEU A 111 23.81 -43.16 3.69
CA LEU A 111 23.67 -44.61 3.48
C LEU A 111 24.09 -44.99 2.06
N ARG A 112 23.63 -44.32 1.01
CA ARG A 112 24.01 -44.62 -0.38
C ARG A 112 25.49 -44.35 -0.68
N GLU A 113 26.12 -43.38 -0.03
CA GLU A 113 27.55 -43.15 -0.12
C GLU A 113 28.37 -44.30 0.50
N SER A 114 27.88 -44.86 1.62
CA SER A 114 28.47 -46.08 2.23
C SER A 114 28.31 -47.31 1.31
N ASP A 115 27.12 -47.51 0.72
CA ASP A 115 26.89 -48.59 -0.26
C ASP A 115 27.87 -48.48 -1.44
N ARG A 116 28.07 -47.28 -1.99
CA ARG A 116 29.05 -47.06 -3.06
C ARG A 116 30.46 -47.43 -2.63
N ALA A 117 30.90 -47.01 -1.44
CA ALA A 117 32.23 -47.35 -0.93
C ALA A 117 32.47 -48.87 -0.83
N ALA A 118 31.47 -49.64 -0.42
CA ALA A 118 31.51 -51.09 -0.36
C ALA A 118 31.68 -51.71 -1.78
N VAL A 119 30.93 -51.20 -2.76
CA VAL A 119 31.06 -51.69 -4.15
C VAL A 119 32.39 -51.27 -4.79
N GLU A 120 32.94 -50.08 -4.49
CA GLU A 120 34.26 -49.67 -4.93
C GLU A 120 35.37 -50.56 -4.37
N ALA A 121 35.28 -51.02 -3.11
CA ALA A 121 36.18 -51.99 -2.52
C ALA A 121 36.14 -53.35 -3.30
N LEU A 122 34.95 -53.78 -3.75
CA LEU A 122 34.81 -54.97 -4.58
C LEU A 122 35.51 -54.81 -5.95
N VAL A 123 35.46 -53.61 -6.57
CA VAL A 123 36.20 -53.34 -7.82
C VAL A 123 37.69 -53.53 -7.59
N VAL A 124 38.27 -53.00 -6.50
CA VAL A 124 39.69 -53.18 -6.16
C VAL A 124 40.04 -54.66 -6.02
N GLN A 125 39.17 -55.45 -5.36
CA GLN A 125 39.34 -56.90 -5.28
C GLN A 125 39.38 -57.55 -6.68
N ARG A 126 38.41 -57.22 -7.55
CA ARG A 126 38.34 -57.80 -8.92
C ARG A 126 39.53 -57.37 -9.80
N GLU A 127 40.04 -56.16 -9.64
CA GLU A 127 41.28 -55.70 -10.34
C GLU A 127 42.46 -56.50 -9.89
N THR A 128 42.60 -56.83 -8.60
CA THR A 128 43.67 -57.69 -8.07
C THR A 128 43.58 -59.12 -8.62
N GLU A 129 42.37 -59.69 -8.70
CA GLU A 129 42.10 -61.00 -9.25
C GLU A 129 42.44 -61.04 -10.74
N LEU A 130 42.08 -60.03 -11.52
CA LEU A 130 42.41 -59.92 -12.94
C LEU A 130 43.97 -59.85 -13.17
N ASP A 131 44.63 -59.01 -12.37
CA ASP A 131 46.09 -58.87 -12.43
C ASP A 131 46.80 -60.18 -12.13
N ALA A 132 46.36 -60.96 -11.13
CA ALA A 132 46.87 -62.28 -10.83
C ALA A 132 46.63 -63.26 -11.97
N ALA A 133 45.41 -63.22 -12.60
CA ALA A 133 45.11 -64.08 -13.75
C ALA A 133 45.98 -63.71 -14.97
N ARG A 134 46.21 -62.46 -15.24
CA ARG A 134 47.10 -61.98 -16.35
C ARG A 134 48.56 -62.39 -16.13
N ARG A 135 49.12 -62.25 -14.95
CA ARG A 135 50.47 -62.72 -14.62
C ARG A 135 50.59 -64.21 -14.78
N ARG A 136 49.57 -64.99 -14.44
CA ARG A 136 49.56 -66.45 -14.65
C ARG A 136 49.52 -66.77 -16.12
N LEU A 137 48.68 -66.17 -16.93
CA LEU A 137 48.59 -66.36 -18.35
C LEU A 137 49.93 -66.09 -19.06
N ALA A 138 50.59 -64.95 -18.73
CA ALA A 138 51.89 -64.61 -19.30
C ALA A 138 52.97 -65.67 -19.02
N ARG A 139 52.99 -66.25 -17.82
CA ARG A 139 53.89 -67.40 -17.51
C ARG A 139 53.51 -68.62 -18.34
N SER A 140 52.19 -68.91 -18.46
CA SER A 140 51.72 -70.07 -19.22
C SER A 140 52.04 -69.93 -20.72
N GLU A 141 51.98 -68.77 -21.31
CA GLU A 141 52.36 -68.46 -22.69
C GLU A 141 53.86 -68.73 -22.92
N THR A 142 54.73 -68.23 -22.02
CA THR A 142 56.20 -68.52 -22.10
C THR A 142 56.46 -69.97 -21.96
N MET A 143 55.80 -70.75 -21.10
CA MET A 143 55.97 -72.19 -20.95
C MET A 143 55.42 -72.97 -22.14
N ALA A 144 54.37 -72.56 -22.79
CA ALA A 144 53.82 -73.13 -23.99
C ALA A 144 54.75 -72.93 -25.17
N GLU A 145 55.37 -71.78 -25.34
CA GLU A 145 56.39 -71.51 -26.35
C GLU A 145 57.65 -72.44 -26.18
N ALA A 146 57.96 -72.70 -24.91
CA ALA A 146 59.03 -73.63 -24.58
C ALA A 146 58.63 -75.13 -24.70
N GLY A 147 57.39 -75.42 -25.12
CA GLY A 147 56.90 -76.80 -25.29
C GLY A 147 56.63 -77.53 -23.97
N SER A 148 56.59 -76.80 -22.82
CA SER A 148 56.49 -77.37 -21.49
C SER A 148 55.05 -77.29 -20.89
N LEU A 149 54.03 -76.86 -21.71
CA LEU A 149 52.64 -76.71 -21.27
C LEU A 149 51.72 -77.36 -22.32
N THR A 150 50.60 -77.94 -21.84
CA THR A 150 49.55 -78.44 -22.70
C THR A 150 48.69 -77.33 -23.31
N PRO A 151 48.24 -77.49 -24.59
CA PRO A 151 47.30 -76.48 -25.16
C PRO A 151 46.02 -76.22 -24.31
N GLN A 152 45.52 -77.27 -23.68
CA GLN A 152 44.36 -77.20 -22.82
C GLN A 152 44.60 -76.26 -21.61
N GLN A 153 45.77 -76.37 -20.94
CA GLN A 153 46.14 -75.53 -19.83
C GLN A 153 46.25 -74.04 -20.24
N LEU A 154 46.76 -73.73 -21.43
CA LEU A 154 46.85 -72.38 -21.97
C LEU A 154 45.45 -71.81 -22.23
N ASP A 155 44.54 -72.61 -22.82
CA ASP A 155 43.17 -72.19 -23.09
C ASP A 155 42.37 -71.98 -21.80
N ASP A 156 42.62 -72.80 -20.76
CA ASP A 156 42.04 -72.60 -19.42
C ASP A 156 42.49 -71.28 -18.79
N ASP A 157 43.76 -70.92 -18.86
CA ASP A 157 44.27 -69.67 -18.33
C ASP A 157 43.80 -68.45 -19.14
N ARG A 158 43.66 -68.58 -20.47
CA ARG A 158 42.97 -67.54 -21.29
C ARG A 158 41.49 -67.35 -20.92
N ALA A 159 40.77 -68.44 -20.70
CA ALA A 159 39.38 -68.39 -20.26
C ALA A 159 39.24 -67.74 -18.87
N ARG A 160 40.21 -67.99 -17.97
CA ARG A 160 40.22 -67.34 -16.63
C ARG A 160 40.46 -65.86 -16.71
N VAL A 161 41.32 -65.34 -17.58
CA VAL A 161 41.50 -63.91 -17.81
C VAL A 161 40.19 -63.26 -18.33
N ARG A 162 39.58 -63.90 -19.38
CA ARG A 162 38.27 -63.38 -19.89
C ARG A 162 37.20 -63.35 -18.82
N SER A 163 37.11 -64.37 -17.95
CA SER A 163 36.17 -64.44 -16.85
C SER A 163 36.41 -63.29 -15.81
N ALA A 164 37.71 -63.07 -15.48
CA ALA A 164 38.08 -62.01 -14.55
C ALA A 164 37.79 -60.60 -15.12
N GLU A 165 38.01 -60.39 -16.43
CA GLU A 165 37.66 -59.15 -17.12
C GLU A 165 36.12 -58.88 -17.11
N ALA A 166 35.32 -59.90 -17.38
CA ALA A 166 33.90 -59.83 -17.33
C ALA A 166 33.40 -59.51 -15.89
N ALA A 167 34.01 -60.17 -14.89
CA ALA A 167 33.67 -59.90 -13.46
C ALA A 167 34.02 -58.44 -13.03
N LEU A 168 35.19 -57.92 -13.48
CA LEU A 168 35.56 -56.53 -13.24
C LEU A 168 34.60 -55.57 -13.92
N THR A 169 34.24 -55.84 -15.17
CA THR A 169 33.28 -55.01 -15.92
C THR A 169 31.91 -54.96 -15.19
N ALA A 170 31.41 -56.09 -14.70
CA ALA A 170 30.19 -56.21 -13.93
C ALA A 170 30.27 -55.39 -12.62
N SER A 171 31.41 -55.47 -11.89
CA SER A 171 31.59 -54.70 -10.65
C SER A 171 31.65 -53.18 -10.90
N ARG A 172 32.24 -52.73 -11.99
CA ARG A 172 32.26 -51.32 -12.41
C ARG A 172 30.85 -50.84 -12.75
N ALA A 173 30.04 -51.60 -13.44
CA ALA A 173 28.63 -51.28 -13.68
C ALA A 173 27.82 -51.13 -12.37
N GLN A 174 28.16 -51.96 -11.34
CA GLN A 174 27.57 -51.81 -10.02
C GLN A 174 27.95 -50.49 -9.34
N VAL A 175 29.19 -49.99 -9.51
CA VAL A 175 29.58 -48.64 -9.01
C VAL A 175 28.79 -47.56 -9.71
N ASP A 176 28.58 -47.66 -11.02
CA ASP A 176 27.77 -46.65 -11.74
C ASP A 176 26.29 -46.66 -11.30
N ALA A 177 25.74 -47.84 -11.04
CA ALA A 177 24.40 -47.95 -10.44
C ALA A 177 24.33 -47.33 -9.03
N ALA A 178 25.34 -47.53 -8.18
CA ALA A 178 25.41 -46.91 -6.85
C ALA A 178 25.54 -45.36 -6.94
N ARG A 179 26.30 -44.84 -7.91
CA ARG A 179 26.41 -43.40 -8.17
C ARG A 179 25.06 -42.81 -8.60
N ALA A 180 24.32 -43.50 -9.46
CA ALA A 180 22.97 -43.07 -9.86
C ALA A 180 22.00 -43.05 -8.64
N ALA A 181 22.12 -44.04 -7.74
CA ALA A 181 21.35 -44.09 -6.51
C ALA A 181 21.66 -42.90 -5.58
N ILE A 182 22.94 -42.48 -5.45
CA ILE A 182 23.31 -41.26 -4.70
C ILE A 182 22.69 -40.01 -5.33
N THR A 183 22.73 -39.87 -6.66
CA THR A 183 22.14 -38.77 -7.37
C THR A 183 20.62 -38.66 -7.10
N SER A 184 19.92 -39.78 -7.13
CA SER A 184 18.51 -39.88 -6.80
C SER A 184 18.24 -39.44 -5.34
N ALA A 185 19.02 -39.90 -4.36
CA ALA A 185 18.90 -39.52 -2.97
C ALA A 185 19.15 -38.01 -2.76
N ARG A 186 20.14 -37.42 -3.44
CA ARG A 186 20.41 -35.98 -3.40
C ARG A 186 19.26 -35.16 -3.99
N THR A 187 18.61 -35.67 -5.04
CA THR A 187 17.37 -35.02 -5.55
C THR A 187 16.26 -35.02 -4.52
N GLN A 188 16.12 -36.08 -3.73
CA GLN A 188 15.16 -36.12 -2.62
C GLN A 188 15.47 -35.08 -1.55
N VAL A 189 16.77 -34.87 -1.20
CA VAL A 189 17.18 -33.78 -0.28
C VAL A 189 16.76 -32.42 -0.85
N THR A 190 16.97 -32.19 -2.15
CA THR A 190 16.56 -30.93 -2.80
C THR A 190 15.06 -30.73 -2.73
N GLY A 191 14.26 -31.77 -2.94
CA GLY A 191 12.80 -31.77 -2.79
C GLY A 191 12.38 -31.44 -1.36
N ALA A 192 12.98 -32.09 -0.36
CA ALA A 192 12.71 -31.86 1.06
C ALA A 192 13.06 -30.42 1.47
N ARG A 193 14.18 -29.87 1.02
CA ARG A 193 14.56 -28.45 1.25
C ARG A 193 13.57 -27.46 0.61
N SER A 194 12.98 -27.83 -0.53
CA SER A 194 11.94 -27.02 -1.16
C SER A 194 10.66 -27.00 -0.32
N ALA A 195 10.29 -28.13 0.31
CA ALA A 195 9.17 -28.22 1.24
C ALA A 195 9.39 -27.33 2.50
N VAL A 196 10.63 -27.28 3.02
CA VAL A 196 10.99 -26.36 4.13
C VAL A 196 10.75 -24.90 3.72
N ARG A 197 11.19 -24.49 2.53
CA ARG A 197 10.97 -23.12 2.04
C ARG A 197 9.50 -22.81 1.86
N ALA A 198 8.71 -23.75 1.36
CA ALA A 198 7.26 -23.57 1.21
C ALA A 198 6.56 -23.40 2.57
N ALA A 199 6.94 -24.21 3.57
CA ALA A 199 6.42 -24.10 4.92
C ALA A 199 6.82 -22.76 5.59
N ALA A 200 8.05 -22.30 5.41
CA ALA A 200 8.52 -21.01 5.90
C ALA A 200 7.75 -19.83 5.25
N ALA A 201 7.48 -19.90 3.94
CA ALA A 201 6.66 -18.91 3.25
C ALA A 201 5.22 -18.86 3.79
N THR A 202 4.67 -20.01 4.19
CA THR A 202 3.34 -20.06 4.84
C THR A 202 3.35 -19.33 6.18
N ILE A 203 4.38 -19.50 7.00
CA ILE A 203 4.54 -18.78 8.27
C ILE A 203 4.61 -17.28 8.01
N ALA A 204 5.47 -16.84 7.08
CA ALA A 204 5.64 -15.43 6.74
C ALA A 204 4.33 -14.78 6.26
N ARG A 205 3.50 -15.49 5.50
CA ARG A 205 2.17 -15.01 5.12
C ARG A 205 1.27 -14.80 6.33
N ILE A 206 1.22 -15.77 7.24
CA ILE A 206 0.38 -15.66 8.45
C ILE A 206 0.89 -14.55 9.38
N ASP A 207 2.20 -14.35 9.48
CA ASP A 207 2.79 -13.25 10.25
C ASP A 207 2.41 -11.88 9.64
N ALA A 208 2.34 -11.76 8.31
CA ALA A 208 1.83 -10.57 7.65
C ALA A 208 0.32 -10.36 7.93
N ASP A 209 -0.47 -11.43 7.87
CA ASP A 209 -1.90 -11.37 8.19
C ASP A 209 -2.14 -10.96 9.66
N LEU A 210 -1.30 -11.43 10.59
CA LEU A 210 -1.31 -11.00 12.00
C LEU A 210 -0.93 -9.53 12.17
N ALA A 211 0.08 -9.05 11.44
CA ALA A 211 0.48 -7.64 11.46
C ALA A 211 -0.65 -6.73 10.95
N ASP A 212 -1.41 -7.17 9.94
CA ASP A 212 -2.57 -6.44 9.41
C ASP A 212 -3.78 -6.40 10.37
N CYS A 213 -3.77 -7.24 11.42
CA CYS A 213 -4.74 -7.17 12.52
C CYS A 213 -4.43 -6.06 13.52
N GLU A 214 -3.24 -5.46 13.47
CA GLU A 214 -2.87 -4.25 14.19
C GLU A 214 -3.11 -3.03 13.30
N LEU A 215 -4.22 -2.34 13.51
CA LEU A 215 -4.56 -1.16 12.71
C LEU A 215 -3.75 0.04 13.19
N ARG A 216 -2.91 0.56 12.30
CA ARG A 216 -2.02 1.68 12.58
C ARG A 216 -2.37 2.90 11.74
N ALA A 217 -2.08 4.10 12.26
CA ALA A 217 -2.27 5.34 11.53
C ALA A 217 -1.35 5.39 10.29
N PRO A 218 -1.90 5.58 9.08
CA PRO A 218 -1.08 5.68 7.86
C PRO A 218 -0.31 7.00 7.75
N ARG A 219 -0.75 8.03 8.48
CA ARG A 219 -0.16 9.38 8.54
C ARG A 219 -0.49 10.06 9.86
N ASP A 220 0.15 11.19 10.12
CA ASP A 220 -0.21 12.06 11.22
C ASP A 220 -1.62 12.65 10.98
N GLY A 221 -2.40 12.77 12.05
CA GLY A 221 -3.76 13.28 11.94
C GLY A 221 -4.46 13.34 13.29
N ARG A 222 -5.75 13.65 13.24
CA ARG A 222 -6.64 13.62 14.40
C ARG A 222 -7.76 12.61 14.13
N VAL A 223 -8.10 11.81 15.13
CA VAL A 223 -9.27 10.92 15.07
C VAL A 223 -10.53 11.77 14.94
N GLN A 224 -11.25 11.61 13.84
CA GLN A 224 -12.48 12.36 13.59
C GLN A 224 -13.66 11.71 14.29
N TYR A 225 -13.84 10.41 14.09
CA TYR A 225 -14.86 9.61 14.77
C TYR A 225 -14.46 8.12 14.76
N ARG A 226 -15.04 7.38 15.70
CA ARG A 226 -14.96 5.92 15.76
C ARG A 226 -16.19 5.33 15.08
N VAL A 227 -15.97 4.38 14.17
CA VAL A 227 -17.04 3.69 13.43
C VAL A 227 -17.40 2.38 14.11
N ALA A 228 -16.41 1.69 14.70
CA ALA A 228 -16.59 0.40 15.34
C ALA A 228 -16.10 0.42 16.79
N GLU A 229 -16.82 -0.28 17.64
CA GLU A 229 -16.53 -0.39 19.08
C GLU A 229 -15.91 -1.74 19.45
N PRO A 230 -15.16 -1.82 20.57
CA PRO A 230 -14.65 -3.10 21.09
C PRO A 230 -15.75 -4.13 21.27
N GLY A 231 -15.53 -5.36 20.79
CA GLY A 231 -16.50 -6.46 20.81
C GLY A 231 -17.36 -6.57 19.56
N GLU A 232 -17.40 -5.56 18.72
CA GLU A 232 -18.15 -5.54 17.46
C GLU A 232 -17.46 -6.41 16.39
N VAL A 233 -18.26 -6.98 15.48
CA VAL A 233 -17.76 -7.77 14.35
C VAL A 233 -17.85 -6.94 13.07
N VAL A 234 -16.72 -6.75 12.41
CA VAL A 234 -16.62 -6.00 11.15
C VAL A 234 -16.34 -6.93 9.97
N ALA A 235 -16.89 -6.58 8.82
CA ALA A 235 -16.60 -7.28 7.56
C ALA A 235 -15.19 -6.91 7.02
N PRO A 236 -14.60 -7.69 6.09
CA PRO A 236 -13.40 -7.29 5.38
C PRO A 236 -13.60 -5.93 4.68
N GLY A 237 -12.67 -4.99 4.86
CA GLY A 237 -12.79 -3.62 4.39
C GLY A 237 -13.69 -2.73 5.27
N GLY A 238 -14.22 -3.24 6.38
CA GLY A 238 -15.01 -2.46 7.33
C GLY A 238 -14.15 -1.38 7.99
N LYS A 239 -14.68 -0.15 8.04
CA LYS A 239 -14.02 1.00 8.67
C LYS A 239 -14.10 0.87 10.19
N LEU A 240 -13.01 1.15 10.89
CA LEU A 240 -12.98 1.22 12.34
C LEU A 240 -12.89 2.65 12.83
N LEU A 241 -12.10 3.46 12.16
CA LEU A 241 -11.80 4.85 12.53
C LEU A 241 -11.73 5.71 11.27
N ASN A 242 -12.08 6.97 11.40
CA ASN A 242 -11.80 7.99 10.40
C ASN A 242 -10.76 8.97 10.99
N LEU A 243 -9.69 9.20 10.23
CA LEU A 243 -8.65 10.17 10.56
C LEU A 243 -8.75 11.38 9.63
N VAL A 244 -8.50 12.55 10.16
CA VAL A 244 -8.41 13.80 9.41
C VAL A 244 -6.99 14.36 9.48
N ASP A 245 -6.40 14.61 8.31
CA ASP A 245 -5.09 15.25 8.21
C ASP A 245 -5.24 16.77 8.24
N LEU A 246 -5.03 17.36 9.42
CA LEU A 246 -5.15 18.81 9.62
C LEU A 246 -3.95 19.61 9.08
N THR A 247 -2.96 18.94 8.48
CA THR A 247 -1.85 19.59 7.74
C THR A 247 -2.14 19.72 6.24
N ASP A 248 -3.25 19.11 5.79
CA ASP A 248 -3.70 19.12 4.39
C ASP A 248 -5.15 19.62 4.32
N VAL A 249 -5.32 20.92 4.58
CA VAL A 249 -6.63 21.61 4.67
C VAL A 249 -6.82 22.54 3.50
N HIS A 250 -7.97 22.47 2.88
CA HIS A 250 -8.35 23.33 1.78
C HIS A 250 -9.79 23.85 1.95
N MET A 251 -10.08 24.96 1.31
CA MET A 251 -11.44 25.43 1.18
C MET A 251 -11.99 25.01 -0.17
N THR A 252 -13.10 24.27 -0.16
CA THR A 252 -13.89 23.99 -1.35
C THR A 252 -14.96 25.06 -1.48
N PHE A 253 -14.98 25.79 -2.60
CA PHE A 253 -15.94 26.85 -2.88
C PHE A 253 -16.35 26.84 -4.35
N PHE A 254 -17.35 27.62 -4.70
CA PHE A 254 -17.95 27.59 -6.01
C PHE A 254 -17.91 28.96 -6.66
N LEU A 255 -17.50 29.01 -7.94
CA LEU A 255 -17.46 30.22 -8.74
C LEU A 255 -18.32 30.07 -10.00
N PRO A 256 -18.98 31.17 -10.45
CA PRO A 256 -19.68 31.18 -11.75
C PRO A 256 -18.73 30.93 -12.91
N GLU A 257 -19.23 30.36 -14.01
CA GLU A 257 -18.46 30.05 -15.24
C GLU A 257 -17.60 31.20 -15.72
N ALA A 258 -18.16 32.40 -15.84
CA ALA A 258 -17.48 33.58 -16.34
C ALA A 258 -16.24 33.98 -15.53
N VAL A 259 -16.22 33.60 -14.25
CA VAL A 259 -15.10 33.85 -13.31
C VAL A 259 -14.14 32.67 -13.29
N ALA A 260 -14.68 31.45 -13.15
CA ALA A 260 -13.88 30.23 -13.07
C ALA A 260 -12.92 30.06 -14.23
N GLY A 261 -13.34 30.43 -15.46
CA GLY A 261 -12.51 30.42 -16.67
C GLY A 261 -11.29 31.36 -16.64
N ARG A 262 -11.27 32.35 -15.72
CA ARG A 262 -10.16 33.30 -15.55
C ARG A 262 -9.27 32.97 -14.35
N VAL A 263 -9.67 32.02 -13.50
CA VAL A 263 -8.90 31.63 -12.33
C VAL A 263 -7.83 30.60 -12.73
N ALA A 264 -6.58 30.97 -12.57
CA ALA A 264 -5.45 30.06 -12.80
C ALA A 264 -5.13 29.27 -11.51
N ILE A 265 -4.58 28.04 -11.70
CA ILE A 265 -3.98 27.29 -10.58
C ILE A 265 -2.81 28.11 -10.03
N GLY A 266 -2.72 28.20 -8.70
CA GLY A 266 -1.73 29.03 -8.01
C GLY A 266 -2.19 30.47 -7.73
N SER A 267 -3.37 30.92 -8.24
CA SER A 267 -3.95 32.23 -7.92
C SER A 267 -4.10 32.40 -6.40
N GLU A 268 -3.83 33.60 -5.92
CA GLU A 268 -3.97 33.90 -4.51
C GLU A 268 -5.44 33.95 -4.09
N VAL A 269 -5.69 33.39 -2.92
CA VAL A 269 -7.01 33.35 -2.28
C VAL A 269 -6.89 33.88 -0.86
N ARG A 270 -7.90 34.62 -0.43
CA ARG A 270 -8.10 35.01 0.96
C ARG A 270 -9.37 34.35 1.46
N VAL A 271 -9.23 33.55 2.52
CA VAL A 271 -10.33 32.83 3.13
C VAL A 271 -10.74 33.57 4.41
N VAL A 272 -12.02 33.90 4.50
CA VAL A 272 -12.63 34.50 5.68
C VAL A 272 -13.72 33.56 6.18
N LEU A 273 -13.57 33.06 7.40
CA LEU A 273 -14.52 32.13 8.00
C LEU A 273 -15.64 32.90 8.71
N ASP A 274 -16.87 32.43 8.56
CA ASP A 274 -18.05 33.08 9.23
C ASP A 274 -17.90 33.03 10.75
N ALA A 275 -17.29 31.98 11.30
CA ALA A 275 -17.01 31.82 12.72
C ALA A 275 -15.92 32.77 13.26
N ALA A 276 -15.10 33.38 12.37
CA ALA A 276 -13.96 34.21 12.76
C ALA A 276 -13.64 35.28 11.70
N PRO A 277 -14.59 36.22 11.46
CA PRO A 277 -14.54 37.18 10.33
C PRO A 277 -13.35 38.16 10.42
N ARG A 278 -12.74 38.30 11.58
CA ARG A 278 -11.56 39.16 11.79
C ARG A 278 -10.25 38.55 11.24
N PHE A 279 -10.23 37.24 10.96
CA PHE A 279 -9.03 36.55 10.45
C PHE A 279 -9.16 36.32 8.95
N VAL A 280 -8.09 36.65 8.22
CA VAL A 280 -7.97 36.49 6.79
C VAL A 280 -6.84 35.49 6.53
N ILE A 281 -7.22 34.28 6.15
CA ILE A 281 -6.31 33.15 5.98
C ILE A 281 -5.81 33.12 4.53
N PRO A 282 -4.50 33.18 4.30
CA PRO A 282 -3.94 33.07 2.96
C PRO A 282 -4.05 31.63 2.44
N ALA A 283 -4.45 31.49 1.18
CA ALA A 283 -4.55 30.23 0.48
C ALA A 283 -4.17 30.41 -1.00
N ARG A 284 -4.01 29.31 -1.72
CA ARG A 284 -3.76 29.31 -3.16
C ARG A 284 -4.68 28.32 -3.86
N VAL A 285 -5.14 28.68 -5.06
CA VAL A 285 -5.93 27.77 -5.89
C VAL A 285 -5.10 26.54 -6.23
N SER A 286 -5.53 25.37 -5.79
CA SER A 286 -4.92 24.07 -6.07
C SER A 286 -5.66 23.27 -7.14
N PHE A 287 -6.95 23.56 -7.34
CA PHE A 287 -7.79 22.84 -8.28
C PHE A 287 -8.95 23.68 -8.78
N VAL A 288 -9.25 23.56 -10.06
CA VAL A 288 -10.47 24.12 -10.70
C VAL A 288 -11.11 22.96 -11.46
N ALA A 289 -12.40 22.70 -11.20
CA ALA A 289 -13.11 21.60 -11.85
C ALA A 289 -13.28 21.87 -13.35
N SER A 290 -13.09 20.85 -14.18
CA SER A 290 -13.30 20.93 -15.64
C SER A 290 -14.77 20.82 -16.04
N THR A 291 -15.64 20.39 -15.11
CA THR A 291 -17.06 20.21 -15.32
C THR A 291 -17.85 21.01 -14.30
N ALA A 292 -18.88 21.71 -14.77
CA ALA A 292 -19.78 22.41 -13.86
C ALA A 292 -20.58 21.42 -13.00
N GLN A 293 -20.79 21.76 -11.73
CA GLN A 293 -21.71 21.06 -10.86
C GLN A 293 -23.04 21.83 -10.80
N PHE A 294 -24.11 21.12 -11.06
CA PHE A 294 -25.45 21.68 -10.83
C PHE A 294 -25.71 21.69 -9.33
N THR A 295 -26.06 22.86 -8.78
CA THR A 295 -26.85 22.85 -7.55
C THR A 295 -28.23 22.28 -7.92
N PRO A 296 -28.73 21.24 -7.23
CA PRO A 296 -29.96 20.55 -7.65
C PRO A 296 -31.19 21.44 -7.47
N LYS A 297 -31.58 22.15 -8.52
CA LYS A 297 -32.92 22.71 -8.73
C LYS A 297 -33.23 22.55 -10.21
N THR A 298 -34.20 21.71 -10.47
CA THR A 298 -34.79 21.48 -11.79
C THR A 298 -35.32 22.77 -12.40
N VAL A 299 -34.80 23.24 -13.50
CA VAL A 299 -35.46 23.79 -14.71
C VAL A 299 -34.43 24.46 -15.64
N GLU A 300 -34.47 24.14 -16.93
CA GLU A 300 -33.56 24.65 -17.96
C GLU A 300 -34.11 25.95 -18.58
N THR A 301 -33.79 27.10 -18.03
CA THR A 301 -33.98 28.39 -18.70
C THR A 301 -32.63 29.09 -18.98
N ALA A 302 -32.61 30.01 -19.94
CA ALA A 302 -31.38 30.73 -20.34
C ALA A 302 -30.75 31.51 -19.17
N SER A 303 -31.56 31.97 -18.18
CA SER A 303 -31.08 32.60 -16.96
C SER A 303 -30.48 31.60 -15.93
N GLU A 304 -30.72 30.30 -16.08
CA GLU A 304 -30.14 29.28 -15.21
C GLU A 304 -28.81 28.73 -15.71
N ARG A 305 -28.49 28.85 -17.01
CA ARG A 305 -27.14 28.59 -17.53
C ARG A 305 -26.10 29.56 -16.92
N GLN A 306 -26.49 30.76 -16.49
CA GLN A 306 -25.62 31.66 -15.73
C GLN A 306 -25.36 31.20 -14.30
N LYS A 307 -26.03 30.15 -13.82
CA LYS A 307 -25.86 29.53 -12.49
C LYS A 307 -24.98 28.28 -12.50
N LEU A 308 -24.32 27.96 -13.63
CA LEU A 308 -23.31 26.91 -13.67
C LEU A 308 -22.15 27.30 -12.77
N MET A 309 -22.00 26.54 -11.69
CA MET A 309 -20.98 26.78 -10.69
C MET A 309 -19.84 25.76 -10.85
N PHE A 310 -18.64 26.25 -10.88
CA PHE A 310 -17.44 25.43 -10.93
C PHE A 310 -16.82 25.30 -9.55
N ARG A 311 -16.57 24.06 -9.14
CA ARG A 311 -15.89 23.79 -7.88
C ARG A 311 -14.43 24.18 -7.98
N VAL A 312 -13.97 25.00 -7.04
CA VAL A 312 -12.60 25.43 -6.88
C VAL A 312 -12.11 24.98 -5.49
N LYS A 313 -10.86 24.51 -5.40
CA LYS A 313 -10.20 24.24 -4.13
C LYS A 313 -9.05 25.22 -3.94
N ALA A 314 -9.02 25.83 -2.77
CA ALA A 314 -7.90 26.68 -2.34
C ALA A 314 -7.19 26.01 -1.17
N GLN A 315 -5.93 25.66 -1.37
CA GLN A 315 -5.06 25.03 -0.39
C GLN A 315 -4.52 26.06 0.58
N ILE A 316 -4.67 25.82 1.87
CA ILE A 316 -4.06 26.62 2.94
C ILE A 316 -2.61 26.14 3.12
N ASP A 317 -1.72 27.09 3.42
CA ASP A 317 -0.31 26.80 3.62
C ASP A 317 -0.09 25.81 4.78
N ARG A 318 0.69 24.76 4.52
CA ARG A 318 0.97 23.71 5.50
C ARG A 318 1.72 24.23 6.73
N GLU A 319 2.63 25.20 6.58
CA GLU A 319 3.38 25.75 7.71
C GLU A 319 2.46 26.54 8.65
N LEU A 320 1.48 27.26 8.08
CA LEU A 320 0.46 27.96 8.85
C LEU A 320 -0.42 26.97 9.63
N LEU A 321 -0.85 25.90 8.97
CA LEU A 321 -1.68 24.85 9.61
C LEU A 321 -0.92 24.15 10.75
N GLN A 322 0.36 23.84 10.58
CA GLN A 322 1.19 23.21 11.61
C GLN A 322 1.34 24.08 12.87
N LYS A 323 1.42 25.40 12.71
CA LYS A 323 1.51 26.33 13.84
C LYS A 323 0.21 26.42 14.66
N HIS A 324 -0.94 26.14 14.01
CA HIS A 324 -2.26 26.33 14.60
C HIS A 324 -3.12 25.05 14.63
N LEU A 325 -2.49 23.85 14.60
CA LEU A 325 -3.16 22.55 14.49
C LEU A 325 -4.36 22.37 15.44
N GLN A 326 -4.23 22.83 16.69
CA GLN A 326 -5.31 22.70 17.69
C GLN A 326 -6.53 23.59 17.41
N GLN A 327 -6.33 24.67 16.64
CA GLN A 327 -7.39 25.63 16.31
C GLN A 327 -8.08 25.28 14.99
N VAL A 328 -7.44 24.45 14.15
CA VAL A 328 -7.98 24.05 12.84
C VAL A 328 -9.22 23.18 13.07
N LYS A 329 -10.33 23.61 12.49
CA LYS A 329 -11.60 22.87 12.46
C LYS A 329 -12.07 22.73 11.03
N THR A 330 -12.46 21.53 10.66
CA THR A 330 -13.09 21.23 9.36
C THR A 330 -14.59 21.46 9.42
N GLY A 331 -15.24 21.60 8.26
CA GLY A 331 -16.68 21.80 8.16
C GLY A 331 -17.14 23.25 8.33
N LEU A 332 -16.27 24.18 8.71
CA LEU A 332 -16.64 25.58 8.90
C LEU A 332 -16.96 26.24 7.55
N PRO A 333 -18.11 26.96 7.46
CA PRO A 333 -18.45 27.78 6.30
C PRO A 333 -17.66 29.09 6.30
N GLY A 334 -17.54 29.70 5.11
CA GLY A 334 -16.91 30.99 4.93
C GLY A 334 -16.90 31.42 3.48
N VAL A 335 -16.23 32.53 3.21
CA VAL A 335 -16.09 33.14 1.88
C VAL A 335 -14.64 33.05 1.43
N ALA A 336 -14.42 32.55 0.22
CA ALA A 336 -13.13 32.61 -0.46
C ALA A 336 -13.11 33.78 -1.44
N TRP A 337 -12.16 34.68 -1.30
CA TRP A 337 -11.90 35.77 -2.22
C TRP A 337 -10.72 35.40 -3.10
N VAL A 338 -10.93 35.33 -4.41
CA VAL A 338 -9.88 34.99 -5.40
C VAL A 338 -9.47 36.25 -6.13
N ARG A 339 -8.16 36.47 -6.24
CA ARG A 339 -7.61 37.51 -7.09
C ARG A 339 -7.56 37.01 -8.54
N THR A 340 -8.40 37.58 -9.40
CA THR A 340 -8.50 37.24 -10.83
C THR A 340 -7.59 38.10 -11.71
N ASP A 341 -7.16 39.26 -11.22
CA ASP A 341 -6.19 40.16 -11.87
C ASP A 341 -4.93 40.32 -10.99
N PRO A 342 -3.75 39.82 -11.43
CA PRO A 342 -2.52 39.93 -10.65
C PRO A 342 -2.04 41.36 -10.38
N GLN A 343 -2.52 42.35 -11.15
CA GLN A 343 -2.10 43.76 -11.02
C GLN A 343 -2.85 44.50 -9.91
N VAL A 344 -3.96 43.96 -9.44
CA VAL A 344 -4.79 44.59 -8.39
C VAL A 344 -4.26 44.23 -7.00
N HIS A 345 -4.09 45.25 -6.16
CA HIS A 345 -3.65 45.04 -4.78
C HIS A 345 -4.83 44.65 -3.89
N TRP A 346 -4.57 43.77 -2.91
CA TRP A 346 -5.57 43.40 -1.93
C TRP A 346 -6.01 44.61 -1.11
N PRO A 347 -7.33 44.84 -0.91
CA PRO A 347 -7.83 45.89 -0.06
C PRO A 347 -7.46 45.62 1.40
N ALA A 348 -7.45 46.68 2.22
CA ALA A 348 -7.04 46.61 3.63
C ALA A 348 -7.89 45.60 4.45
N GLU A 349 -9.15 45.42 4.09
CA GLU A 349 -10.09 44.49 4.72
C GLU A 349 -9.72 43.01 4.50
N LEU A 350 -9.05 42.73 3.41
CA LEU A 350 -8.53 41.37 3.05
C LEU A 350 -7.03 41.25 3.26
N ALA A 351 -6.41 42.16 4.03
CA ALA A 351 -5.03 41.99 4.44
C ALA A 351 -4.87 40.72 5.31
N VAL A 352 -3.79 39.97 5.07
CA VAL A 352 -3.53 38.72 5.84
C VAL A 352 -3.50 39.01 7.32
N ASN A 353 -4.36 38.39 8.07
CA ASN A 353 -4.44 38.43 9.52
C ASN A 353 -4.83 37.06 10.04
N HIS A 354 -3.92 36.39 10.72
CA HIS A 354 -4.16 35.07 11.31
C HIS A 354 -4.02 35.13 12.83
N PRO A 355 -4.57 34.19 13.58
CA PRO A 355 -4.37 34.11 15.03
C PRO A 355 -2.87 34.13 15.37
N PRO A 356 -2.47 34.74 16.47
CA PRO A 356 -1.09 34.74 16.95
C PRO A 356 -0.57 33.34 17.28
#